data_c493a32abe2419bfdd43a99fb06efec9
#
_entry.id   c493a32abe2419bfdd43a99fb06efec9
#
_cell.length_a   1.000
_cell.length_b   1.000
_cell.length_c   1.000
_cell.angle_alpha   90.00
_cell.angle_beta   90.00
_cell.angle_gamma   90.00
#
_symmetry.space_group_name_H-M   'P 1'
#
loop_
_entity.id
_entity.type
_entity.pdbx_description
1 polymer ?
#
loop_
_entity_poly.entity_id
_entity_poly.type
_entity_poly.pdbx_seq_one_letter_code
_entity_poly.pdbx_strand_id
1 'polypeptide(L)'
;MAVRFGDTSQDRQDRRVQVQGEPVDAYPRLAPEAERGAVRRITVVGEEILHRRCREVTEAEFGTPELSRLIDDMFATNQVANGAGIAAPQVDVDLQLFIWDIADDWGVRHVGHIANPVLDEIGYDDRVLVEESEGCLSVPGPYRVVPRPDRAVVRGRDKDGKPLVIEGRGYFARCLQHETDHLHGHLYLDRLSKRERKSALVEMAAAKEKVLAGREARARKLDKGRDPLASTTSGPAETPRPTPAS
;
A
#
# COMPACT_ATOMS: atom_id res chain seq x y z
N MET A 1 -17.95 49.80 15.39
CA MET A 1 -17.49 48.47 15.91
C MET A 1 -16.93 47.70 14.76
N ALA A 2 -15.61 47.59 14.64
CA ALA A 2 -14.95 46.86 13.56
C ALA A 2 -14.79 45.42 13.97
N VAL A 3 -15.44 44.51 13.24
CA VAL A 3 -15.26 43.06 13.39
C VAL A 3 -13.88 42.73 12.82
N ARG A 4 -12.94 42.34 13.68
CA ARG A 4 -11.66 41.76 13.27
C ARG A 4 -11.95 40.36 12.73
N PHE A 5 -11.76 40.15 11.45
CA PHE A 5 -11.64 38.81 10.86
C PHE A 5 -10.36 38.20 11.43
N GLY A 6 -10.51 37.05 12.08
CA GLY A 6 -9.42 36.29 12.63
C GLY A 6 -8.48 35.81 11.54
N ASP A 7 -7.23 35.75 11.90
CA ASP A 7 -6.08 35.26 11.13
C ASP A 7 -6.32 33.87 10.58
N THR A 8 -6.46 33.74 9.26
CA THR A 8 -6.63 32.48 8.51
C THR A 8 -5.29 31.83 8.11
N SER A 9 -4.21 32.12 8.85
CA SER A 9 -2.86 31.64 8.52
C SER A 9 -2.49 30.27 9.11
N GLN A 10 -3.39 29.56 9.80
CA GLN A 10 -3.06 28.33 10.54
C GLN A 10 -3.42 27.01 9.87
N ASP A 11 -3.93 27.00 8.64
CA ASP A 11 -4.36 25.74 7.98
C ASP A 11 -3.74 25.55 6.59
N ARG A 12 -2.45 25.83 6.42
CA ARG A 12 -1.69 25.25 5.31
C ARG A 12 -1.27 23.85 5.72
N GLN A 13 -2.14 22.88 5.48
CA GLN A 13 -1.83 21.47 5.62
C GLN A 13 -0.49 21.19 4.91
N ASP A 14 0.48 20.65 5.65
CA ASP A 14 1.77 20.26 5.11
C ASP A 14 1.55 19.19 4.05
N ARG A 15 1.84 19.50 2.78
CA ARG A 15 1.62 18.60 1.64
C ARG A 15 2.87 17.77 1.28
N ARG A 16 3.90 17.84 2.11
CA ARG A 16 5.09 17.00 1.92
C ARG A 16 4.73 15.53 2.05
N VAL A 17 5.51 14.68 1.36
CA VAL A 17 5.39 13.24 1.52
C VAL A 17 5.70 12.86 2.97
N GLN A 18 4.85 12.02 3.55
CA GLN A 18 5.02 11.48 4.89
C GLN A 18 5.71 10.12 4.80
N VAL A 19 6.93 10.00 5.29
CA VAL A 19 7.66 8.72 5.35
C VAL A 19 7.73 8.28 6.81
N GLN A 20 7.18 7.10 7.12
CA GLN A 20 7.07 6.59 8.50
C GLN A 20 6.38 7.59 9.45
N GLY A 21 5.42 8.38 8.93
CA GLY A 21 4.69 9.38 9.70
C GLY A 21 5.37 10.75 9.79
N GLU A 22 6.58 10.90 9.27
CA GLU A 22 7.34 12.15 9.34
C GLU A 22 7.42 12.83 7.96
N PRO A 23 7.23 14.17 7.87
CA PRO A 23 7.30 14.88 6.61
C PRO A 23 8.73 14.97 6.08
N VAL A 24 8.93 14.67 4.80
CA VAL A 24 10.23 14.77 4.13
C VAL A 24 10.19 15.78 2.99
N ASP A 25 11.29 16.53 2.80
CA ASP A 25 11.36 17.58 1.79
C ASP A 25 11.41 17.05 0.36
N ALA A 26 11.96 15.85 0.16
CA ALA A 26 12.02 15.17 -1.13
C ALA A 26 11.85 13.67 -0.96
N TYR A 27 11.03 13.07 -1.84
CA TYR A 27 10.86 11.63 -1.92
C TYR A 27 10.62 11.22 -3.38
N PRO A 28 11.30 10.18 -3.89
CA PRO A 28 11.16 9.78 -5.29
C PRO A 28 9.77 9.23 -5.60
N ARG A 29 9.36 9.33 -6.87
CA ARG A 29 8.06 8.81 -7.32
C ARG A 29 7.96 7.30 -7.10
N LEU A 30 9.01 6.55 -7.46
CA LEU A 30 9.14 5.14 -7.11
C LEU A 30 9.84 5.07 -5.75
N ALA A 31 9.22 4.40 -4.77
CA ALA A 31 9.84 4.22 -3.48
C ALA A 31 11.18 3.48 -3.61
N PRO A 32 12.26 3.89 -2.91
CA PRO A 32 13.56 3.22 -2.99
C PRO A 32 13.49 1.73 -2.62
N GLU A 33 12.58 1.37 -1.73
CA GLU A 33 12.27 -0.01 -1.36
C GLU A 33 11.75 -0.78 -2.59
N ALA A 34 10.79 -0.20 -3.32
CA ALA A 34 10.24 -0.81 -4.52
C ALA A 34 11.28 -0.95 -5.63
N GLU A 35 12.28 -0.07 -5.67
CA GLU A 35 13.40 -0.16 -6.62
C GLU A 35 14.35 -1.32 -6.31
N ARG A 36 14.61 -1.59 -5.01
CA ARG A 36 15.49 -2.68 -4.56
C ARG A 36 14.82 -4.05 -4.53
N GLY A 37 13.52 -4.08 -4.22
CA GLY A 37 12.78 -5.31 -3.92
C GLY A 37 12.46 -6.15 -5.16
N ALA A 38 12.25 -7.44 -4.98
CA ALA A 38 11.74 -8.36 -6.00
C ALA A 38 10.22 -8.49 -5.92
N VAL A 39 9.55 -8.63 -7.07
CA VAL A 39 8.12 -8.85 -7.11
C VAL A 39 7.79 -10.26 -6.67
N ARG A 40 6.91 -10.39 -5.67
CA ARG A 40 6.42 -11.67 -5.17
C ARG A 40 5.04 -12.03 -5.75
N ARG A 41 4.71 -13.32 -5.73
CA ARG A 41 3.34 -13.78 -5.96
C ARG A 41 2.41 -13.21 -4.86
N ILE A 42 1.22 -12.79 -5.25
CA ILE A 42 0.18 -12.41 -4.30
C ILE A 42 -0.74 -13.61 -4.08
N THR A 43 -0.94 -13.96 -2.81
CA THR A 43 -1.89 -15.00 -2.37
C THR A 43 -3.32 -14.57 -2.67
N VAL A 44 -4.19 -15.53 -2.98
CA VAL A 44 -5.58 -15.27 -3.36
C VAL A 44 -6.52 -15.89 -2.33
N VAL A 45 -7.68 -15.27 -2.12
CA VAL A 45 -8.72 -15.77 -1.21
C VAL A 45 -8.96 -17.27 -1.38
N GLY A 46 -9.01 -17.99 -0.26
CA GLY A 46 -9.05 -19.45 -0.19
C GLY A 46 -7.71 -20.09 0.18
N GLU A 47 -6.59 -19.37 0.10
CA GLU A 47 -5.30 -19.82 0.63
C GLU A 47 -5.28 -19.66 2.15
N GLU A 48 -4.86 -20.69 2.88
CA GLU A 48 -4.96 -20.80 4.34
C GLU A 48 -4.32 -19.63 5.09
N ILE A 49 -3.17 -19.15 4.61
CA ILE A 49 -2.41 -18.08 5.22
C ILE A 49 -3.21 -16.77 5.37
N LEU A 50 -4.19 -16.53 4.49
CA LEU A 50 -5.07 -15.35 4.52
C LEU A 50 -6.21 -15.46 5.54
N HIS A 51 -6.39 -16.64 6.15
CA HIS A 51 -7.52 -16.94 7.03
C HIS A 51 -7.10 -17.33 8.45
N ARG A 52 -5.85 -17.05 8.81
CA ARG A 52 -5.32 -17.28 10.15
C ARG A 52 -4.53 -16.07 10.64
N ARG A 53 -4.46 -15.90 11.96
CA ARG A 53 -3.63 -14.87 12.56
C ARG A 53 -2.16 -15.13 12.28
N CYS A 54 -1.45 -14.10 11.86
CA CYS A 54 -0.01 -14.15 11.65
C CYS A 54 0.76 -14.09 12.97
N ARG A 55 1.96 -14.69 12.99
CA ARG A 55 2.88 -14.57 14.11
C ARG A 55 3.53 -13.19 14.16
N GLU A 56 3.93 -12.78 15.33
CA GLU A 56 4.69 -11.55 15.53
C GLU A 56 6.11 -11.65 14.96
N VAL A 57 6.67 -10.50 14.56
CA VAL A 57 8.09 -10.32 14.33
C VAL A 57 8.78 -10.36 15.68
N THR A 58 9.77 -11.23 15.84
CA THR A 58 10.53 -11.41 17.11
C THR A 58 11.64 -10.39 17.26
N GLU A 59 12.14 -10.21 18.49
CA GLU A 59 13.26 -9.30 18.75
C GLU A 59 14.51 -9.62 17.91
N ALA A 60 14.76 -10.90 17.61
CA ALA A 60 15.89 -11.33 16.82
C ALA A 60 15.75 -11.04 15.32
N GLU A 61 14.52 -10.78 14.84
CA GLU A 61 14.27 -10.48 13.43
C GLU A 61 14.36 -8.97 13.12
N PHE A 62 14.20 -8.10 14.12
CA PHE A 62 14.36 -6.67 13.93
C PHE A 62 15.81 -6.32 13.57
N GLY A 63 15.97 -5.37 12.63
CA GLY A 63 17.27 -4.92 12.14
C GLY A 63 17.98 -5.90 11.19
N THR A 64 17.37 -7.06 10.88
CA THR A 64 17.98 -8.05 9.99
C THR A 64 17.86 -7.66 8.51
N PRO A 65 18.83 -8.07 7.68
CA PRO A 65 18.74 -7.91 6.24
C PRO A 65 17.53 -8.66 5.63
N GLU A 66 17.10 -9.77 6.23
CA GLU A 66 15.97 -10.59 5.80
C GLU A 66 14.66 -9.82 5.94
N LEU A 67 14.41 -9.19 7.09
CA LEU A 67 13.22 -8.35 7.31
C LEU A 67 13.23 -7.13 6.37
N SER A 68 14.38 -6.48 6.21
CA SER A 68 14.53 -5.34 5.30
C SER A 68 14.24 -5.74 3.84
N ARG A 69 14.75 -6.90 3.40
CA ARG A 69 14.52 -7.42 2.05
C ARG A 69 13.05 -7.79 1.82
N LEU A 70 12.39 -8.37 2.82
CA LEU A 70 10.95 -8.65 2.74
C LEU A 70 10.15 -7.36 2.54
N ILE A 71 10.46 -6.30 3.27
CA ILE A 71 9.81 -4.99 3.13
C ILE A 71 10.03 -4.44 1.71
N ASP A 72 11.27 -4.47 1.20
CA ASP A 72 11.60 -4.05 -0.17
C ASP A 72 10.76 -4.84 -1.19
N ASP A 73 10.67 -6.17 -1.05
CA ASP A 73 9.87 -7.04 -1.93
C ASP A 73 8.37 -6.71 -1.86
N MET A 74 7.86 -6.41 -0.65
CA MET A 74 6.46 -6.01 -0.46
C MET A 74 6.17 -4.67 -1.17
N PHE A 75 7.07 -3.69 -1.09
CA PHE A 75 6.94 -2.44 -1.83
C PHE A 75 6.95 -2.66 -3.35
N ALA A 76 7.87 -3.48 -3.88
CA ALA A 76 7.92 -3.82 -5.30
C ALA A 76 6.63 -4.52 -5.77
N THR A 77 6.11 -5.44 -4.95
CA THR A 77 4.89 -6.18 -5.22
C THR A 77 3.66 -5.26 -5.20
N ASN A 78 3.57 -4.38 -4.18
CA ASN A 78 2.51 -3.37 -4.06
C ASN A 78 2.49 -2.43 -5.27
N GLN A 79 3.66 -1.91 -5.67
CA GLN A 79 3.83 -1.04 -6.84
C GLN A 79 3.31 -1.69 -8.12
N VAL A 80 3.68 -2.94 -8.37
CA VAL A 80 3.25 -3.72 -9.54
C VAL A 80 1.75 -4.03 -9.51
N ALA A 81 1.21 -4.24 -8.32
CA ALA A 81 -0.22 -4.48 -8.13
C ALA A 81 -1.08 -3.22 -8.17
N ASN A 82 -0.48 -2.01 -8.16
CA ASN A 82 -1.14 -0.71 -7.95
C ASN A 82 -1.93 -0.72 -6.63
N GLY A 83 -1.33 -1.27 -5.56
CA GLY A 83 -1.94 -1.32 -4.23
C GLY A 83 -1.71 -0.03 -3.44
N ALA A 84 -2.60 0.23 -2.50
CA ALA A 84 -2.46 1.26 -1.47
C ALA A 84 -1.56 0.77 -0.31
N GLY A 85 -1.68 -0.50 0.02
CA GLY A 85 -0.89 -1.26 0.98
C GLY A 85 -0.85 -2.73 0.62
N ILE A 86 -0.03 -3.49 1.33
CA ILE A 86 0.03 -4.94 1.26
C ILE A 86 0.56 -5.49 2.58
N ALA A 87 -0.07 -6.56 3.08
CA ALA A 87 0.33 -7.26 4.28
C ALA A 87 1.16 -8.51 3.95
N ALA A 88 2.02 -8.92 4.87
CA ALA A 88 2.92 -10.07 4.68
C ALA A 88 2.19 -11.39 4.31
N PRO A 89 1.02 -11.75 4.87
CA PRO A 89 0.31 -12.95 4.43
C PRO A 89 -0.14 -12.88 2.96
N GLN A 90 -0.28 -11.70 2.39
CA GLN A 90 -0.58 -11.55 0.96
C GLN A 90 0.62 -11.85 0.05
N VAL A 91 1.83 -11.92 0.57
CA VAL A 91 3.03 -12.40 -0.13
C VAL A 91 3.54 -13.74 0.41
N ASP A 92 2.64 -14.52 1.03
CA ASP A 92 2.88 -15.86 1.56
C ASP A 92 3.92 -15.89 2.69
N VAL A 93 3.92 -14.87 3.55
CA VAL A 93 4.80 -14.78 4.72
C VAL A 93 3.98 -14.62 5.98
N ASP A 94 4.19 -15.53 6.94
CA ASP A 94 3.50 -15.55 8.24
C ASP A 94 4.15 -14.58 9.22
N LEU A 95 3.89 -13.28 9.03
CA LEU A 95 4.40 -12.20 9.90
C LEU A 95 3.36 -11.11 10.10
N GLN A 96 3.28 -10.56 11.30
CA GLN A 96 2.55 -9.33 11.57
C GLN A 96 3.34 -8.12 11.06
N LEU A 97 3.25 -7.89 9.74
CA LEU A 97 3.94 -6.82 9.02
C LEU A 97 3.06 -6.36 7.85
N PHE A 98 2.92 -5.07 7.67
CA PHE A 98 2.40 -4.50 6.43
C PHE A 98 3.14 -3.24 5.99
N ILE A 99 2.99 -2.88 4.73
CA ILE A 99 3.52 -1.64 4.13
C ILE A 99 2.37 -0.83 3.53
N TRP A 100 2.61 0.46 3.32
CA TRP A 100 1.72 1.36 2.58
C TRP A 100 2.52 2.32 1.69
N ASP A 101 1.95 2.66 0.55
CA ASP A 101 2.39 3.72 -0.35
C ASP A 101 1.13 4.29 -1.04
N ILE A 102 0.55 5.34 -0.48
CA ILE A 102 -0.80 5.79 -0.76
C ILE A 102 -0.89 7.32 -0.65
N ALA A 103 -1.67 7.95 -1.54
CA ALA A 103 -2.11 9.32 -1.33
C ALA A 103 -3.43 9.33 -0.55
N ASP A 104 -3.53 10.21 0.45
CA ASP A 104 -4.77 10.45 1.18
C ASP A 104 -5.75 11.31 0.37
N ASP A 105 -6.93 11.59 0.94
CA ASP A 105 -7.99 12.37 0.29
C ASP A 105 -7.61 13.84 0.04
N TRP A 106 -6.54 14.32 0.66
CA TRP A 106 -5.99 15.67 0.48
C TRP A 106 -4.79 15.72 -0.46
N GLY A 107 -4.39 14.55 -1.01
CA GLY A 107 -3.29 14.40 -1.94
C GLY A 107 -1.92 14.34 -1.27
N VAL A 108 -1.83 14.14 0.05
CA VAL A 108 -0.59 13.87 0.76
C VAL A 108 -0.23 12.40 0.59
N ARG A 109 0.98 12.12 0.11
CA ARG A 109 1.47 10.74 -0.02
C ARG A 109 2.06 10.27 1.30
N HIS A 110 1.59 9.12 1.76
CA HIS A 110 2.07 8.41 2.93
C HIS A 110 2.80 7.14 2.49
N VAL A 111 4.02 6.96 2.98
CA VAL A 111 4.86 5.79 2.66
C VAL A 111 5.43 5.22 3.95
N GLY A 112 5.38 3.92 4.12
CA GLY A 112 5.96 3.30 5.30
C GLY A 112 5.65 1.82 5.48
N HIS A 113 6.10 1.30 6.60
CA HIS A 113 5.89 -0.07 7.04
C HIS A 113 5.72 -0.10 8.56
N ILE A 114 5.05 -1.12 9.05
CA ILE A 114 4.90 -1.33 10.49
C ILE A 114 4.86 -2.83 10.80
N ALA A 115 5.63 -3.23 11.81
CA ALA A 115 5.67 -4.58 12.35
C ALA A 115 4.93 -4.62 13.70
N ASN A 116 4.28 -5.75 13.98
CA ASN A 116 3.49 -6.00 15.19
C ASN A 116 2.47 -4.89 15.48
N PRO A 117 1.66 -4.50 14.47
CA PRO A 117 0.73 -3.40 14.62
C PRO A 117 -0.42 -3.73 15.54
N VAL A 118 -0.79 -2.77 16.37
CA VAL A 118 -2.02 -2.77 17.18
C VAL A 118 -2.83 -1.55 16.78
N LEU A 119 -4.05 -1.78 16.34
CA LEU A 119 -5.01 -0.73 16.02
C LEU A 119 -5.65 -0.24 17.33
N ASP A 120 -5.57 1.08 17.60
CA ASP A 120 -6.21 1.66 18.77
C ASP A 120 -7.74 1.53 18.65
N GLU A 121 -8.38 1.21 19.75
CA GLU A 121 -9.83 1.21 19.82
C GLU A 121 -10.37 2.65 19.81
N ILE A 122 -11.28 2.94 18.90
CA ILE A 122 -12.02 4.21 18.89
C ILE A 122 -13.31 4.01 19.70
N GLY A 123 -13.53 4.88 20.70
CA GLY A 123 -14.74 4.88 21.49
C GLY A 123 -15.99 4.96 20.60
N TYR A 124 -17.08 4.38 21.05
CA TYR A 124 -18.34 4.35 20.28
C TYR A 124 -18.83 5.77 19.91
N ASP A 125 -18.74 6.70 20.83
CA ASP A 125 -19.20 8.09 20.65
C ASP A 125 -18.30 8.93 19.72
N ASP A 126 -17.02 8.52 19.56
CA ASP A 126 -16.03 9.18 18.71
C ASP A 126 -15.93 8.56 17.32
N ARG A 127 -16.67 7.47 17.07
CA ARG A 127 -16.58 6.70 15.83
C ARG A 127 -17.49 7.29 14.76
N VAL A 128 -16.88 7.91 13.74
CA VAL A 128 -17.55 8.28 12.49
C VAL A 128 -17.30 7.17 11.47
N LEU A 129 -18.38 6.50 11.03
CA LEU A 129 -18.29 5.48 9.97
C LEU A 129 -18.45 6.11 8.60
N VAL A 130 -17.54 5.80 7.70
CA VAL A 130 -17.57 6.22 6.30
C VAL A 130 -17.78 4.99 5.41
N GLU A 131 -18.82 5.06 4.58
CA GLU A 131 -19.20 4.02 3.62
C GLU A 131 -18.54 4.29 2.27
N GLU A 132 -17.40 3.69 2.02
CA GLU A 132 -16.65 3.82 0.77
C GLU A 132 -16.28 2.48 0.17
N SER A 133 -15.96 2.51 -1.12
CA SER A 133 -15.57 1.33 -1.88
C SER A 133 -14.18 0.85 -1.49
N GLU A 134 -14.05 -0.44 -1.23
CA GLU A 134 -12.83 -1.13 -0.83
C GLU A 134 -12.59 -2.34 -1.72
N GLY A 135 -11.35 -2.51 -2.18
CA GLY A 135 -10.88 -3.69 -2.90
C GLY A 135 -9.71 -4.34 -2.15
N CYS A 136 -9.28 -5.50 -2.58
CA CYS A 136 -8.15 -6.23 -2.00
C CYS A 136 -7.29 -6.86 -3.08
N LEU A 137 -5.97 -6.80 -2.92
CA LEU A 137 -5.04 -7.44 -3.85
C LEU A 137 -5.20 -8.96 -3.88
N SER A 138 -5.64 -9.56 -2.76
CA SER A 138 -5.93 -11.00 -2.65
C SER A 138 -7.33 -11.39 -3.14
N VAL A 139 -8.15 -10.40 -3.54
CA VAL A 139 -9.47 -10.59 -4.16
C VAL A 139 -9.50 -9.80 -5.47
N PRO A 140 -8.79 -10.25 -6.52
CA PRO A 140 -8.57 -9.46 -7.73
C PRO A 140 -9.86 -9.17 -8.50
N GLY A 141 -10.18 -7.88 -8.67
CA GLY A 141 -11.28 -7.39 -9.49
C GLY A 141 -12.37 -6.66 -8.73
N PRO A 142 -13.12 -7.31 -7.84
CA PRO A 142 -14.28 -6.68 -7.22
C PRO A 142 -13.94 -5.64 -6.17
N TYR A 143 -14.80 -4.62 -6.10
CA TYR A 143 -14.85 -3.61 -5.05
C TYR A 143 -16.24 -3.65 -4.39
N ARG A 144 -16.30 -3.40 -3.08
CA ARG A 144 -17.57 -3.32 -2.33
C ARG A 144 -17.51 -2.20 -1.30
N VAL A 145 -18.65 -1.64 -1.01
CA VAL A 145 -18.77 -0.64 0.06
C VAL A 145 -18.60 -1.34 1.41
N VAL A 146 -17.66 -0.85 2.20
CA VAL A 146 -17.37 -1.36 3.55
C VAL A 146 -17.35 -0.19 4.52
N PRO A 147 -18.27 -0.14 5.51
CA PRO A 147 -18.23 0.87 6.57
C PRO A 147 -16.97 0.72 7.42
N ARG A 148 -16.19 1.80 7.54
CA ARG A 148 -15.01 1.86 8.42
C ARG A 148 -14.96 3.18 9.17
N PRO A 149 -14.39 3.21 10.39
CA PRO A 149 -14.01 4.46 11.03
C PRO A 149 -13.15 5.34 10.10
N ASP A 150 -13.46 6.65 10.05
CA ASP A 150 -12.75 7.61 9.21
C ASP A 150 -11.36 7.98 9.76
N ARG A 151 -11.06 7.56 10.99
CA ARG A 151 -9.78 7.72 11.67
C ARG A 151 -9.25 6.37 12.12
N ALA A 152 -7.94 6.19 12.02
CA ALA A 152 -7.25 5.02 12.57
C ALA A 152 -5.91 5.46 13.19
N VAL A 153 -5.55 4.88 14.32
CA VAL A 153 -4.22 4.99 14.94
C VAL A 153 -3.67 3.59 15.09
N VAL A 154 -2.49 3.35 14.51
CA VAL A 154 -1.81 2.07 14.59
C VAL A 154 -0.50 2.25 15.33
N ARG A 155 -0.28 1.44 16.36
CA ARG A 155 0.96 1.40 17.14
C ARG A 155 1.71 0.12 16.86
N GLY A 156 3.02 0.22 16.65
CA GLY A 156 3.86 -0.94 16.39
C GLY A 156 5.31 -0.54 16.40
N ARG A 157 6.11 -1.18 15.56
CA ARG A 157 7.55 -0.95 15.46
C ARG A 157 7.98 -0.83 14.00
N ASP A 158 9.04 -0.06 13.74
CA ASP A 158 9.70 -0.07 12.42
C ASP A 158 10.55 -1.35 12.24
N LYS A 159 11.17 -1.49 11.07
CA LYS A 159 12.05 -2.63 10.76
C LYS A 159 13.27 -2.77 11.69
N ASP A 160 13.66 -1.69 12.36
CA ASP A 160 14.80 -1.65 13.28
C ASP A 160 14.35 -1.85 14.74
N GLY A 161 13.05 -2.12 14.95
CA GLY A 161 12.46 -2.36 16.27
C GLY A 161 12.12 -1.09 17.05
N LYS A 162 12.22 0.10 16.45
CA LYS A 162 11.89 1.36 17.13
C LYS A 162 10.38 1.52 17.20
N PRO A 163 9.82 2.01 18.32
CA PRO A 163 8.41 2.30 18.45
C PRO A 163 7.93 3.26 17.36
N LEU A 164 6.74 2.95 16.80
CA LEU A 164 6.12 3.72 15.74
C LEU A 164 4.64 3.91 16.03
N VAL A 165 4.13 5.12 15.79
CA VAL A 165 2.71 5.47 15.85
C VAL A 165 2.32 6.14 14.55
N ILE A 166 1.35 5.57 13.86
CA ILE A 166 0.83 6.10 12.60
C ILE A 166 -0.64 6.46 12.78
N GLU A 167 -1.00 7.69 12.49
CA GLU A 167 -2.38 8.14 12.43
C GLU A 167 -2.78 8.37 10.97
N GLY A 168 -3.95 7.86 10.60
CA GLY A 168 -4.57 8.06 9.30
C GLY A 168 -5.99 8.59 9.42
N ARG A 169 -6.45 9.30 8.37
CA ARG A 169 -7.84 9.71 8.17
C ARG A 169 -8.31 9.32 6.78
N GLY A 170 -9.63 9.22 6.60
CA GLY A 170 -10.26 8.91 5.32
C GLY A 170 -9.68 7.65 4.66
N TYR A 171 -9.26 7.78 3.41
CA TYR A 171 -8.72 6.64 2.65
C TYR A 171 -7.45 6.02 3.26
N PHE A 172 -6.57 6.83 3.88
CA PHE A 172 -5.40 6.30 4.58
C PHE A 172 -5.79 5.53 5.85
N ALA A 173 -6.77 6.00 6.63
CA ALA A 173 -7.30 5.26 7.77
C ALA A 173 -7.91 3.91 7.35
N ARG A 174 -8.60 3.87 6.20
CA ARG A 174 -9.15 2.65 5.60
C ARG A 174 -8.04 1.66 5.26
N CYS A 175 -6.95 2.13 4.64
CA CYS A 175 -5.79 1.31 4.34
C CYS A 175 -5.19 0.68 5.60
N LEU A 176 -4.92 1.47 6.64
CA LEU A 176 -4.36 0.96 7.91
C LEU A 176 -5.23 -0.13 8.55
N GLN A 177 -6.55 0.04 8.52
CA GLN A 177 -7.50 -0.95 9.04
C GLN A 177 -7.56 -2.20 8.16
N HIS A 178 -7.53 -2.06 6.84
CA HIS A 178 -7.55 -3.16 5.88
C HIS A 178 -6.32 -4.05 6.04
N GLU A 179 -5.13 -3.46 6.09
CA GLU A 179 -3.89 -4.22 6.25
C GLU A 179 -3.79 -4.88 7.63
N THR A 180 -4.31 -4.23 8.68
CA THR A 180 -4.39 -4.84 10.01
C THR A 180 -5.33 -6.04 10.04
N ASP A 181 -6.48 -5.99 9.33
CA ASP A 181 -7.40 -7.12 9.20
C ASP A 181 -6.68 -8.36 8.63
N HIS A 182 -5.84 -8.20 7.60
CA HIS A 182 -5.07 -9.30 7.01
C HIS A 182 -4.19 -10.03 8.02
N LEU A 183 -3.59 -9.31 8.95
CA LEU A 183 -2.71 -9.89 9.97
C LEU A 183 -3.50 -10.73 11.00
N HIS A 184 -4.79 -10.51 11.10
CA HIS A 184 -5.70 -11.26 11.95
C HIS A 184 -6.49 -12.35 11.19
N GLY A 185 -6.17 -12.57 9.91
CA GLY A 185 -6.81 -13.58 9.06
C GLY A 185 -8.17 -13.16 8.53
N HIS A 186 -8.43 -11.86 8.40
CA HIS A 186 -9.67 -11.31 7.86
C HIS A 186 -9.46 -10.64 6.51
N LEU A 187 -10.44 -10.81 5.64
CA LEU A 187 -10.57 -10.09 4.38
C LEU A 187 -11.76 -9.12 4.45
N TYR A 188 -11.77 -8.08 3.61
CA TYR A 188 -12.93 -7.20 3.52
C TYR A 188 -14.23 -7.96 3.19
N LEU A 189 -14.11 -9.13 2.53
CA LEU A 189 -15.23 -10.04 2.25
C LEU A 189 -15.94 -10.53 3.51
N ASP A 190 -15.25 -10.59 4.66
CA ASP A 190 -15.82 -11.06 5.92
C ASP A 190 -16.69 -10.00 6.60
N ARG A 191 -16.60 -8.74 6.12
CA ARG A 191 -17.43 -7.61 6.54
C ARG A 191 -18.70 -7.45 5.70
N LEU A 192 -18.85 -8.24 4.62
CA LEU A 192 -19.97 -8.17 3.70
C LEU A 192 -21.11 -9.12 4.11
N SER A 193 -22.31 -8.82 3.64
CA SER A 193 -23.41 -9.78 3.68
C SER A 193 -23.06 -11.03 2.88
N LYS A 194 -23.67 -12.17 3.20
CA LYS A 194 -23.48 -13.44 2.46
C LYS A 194 -23.77 -13.29 0.95
N ARG A 195 -24.75 -12.45 0.58
CA ARG A 195 -25.12 -12.19 -0.82
C ARG A 195 -24.01 -11.41 -1.53
N GLU A 196 -23.52 -10.33 -0.92
CA GLU A 196 -22.46 -9.48 -1.49
C GLU A 196 -21.15 -10.24 -1.61
N ARG A 197 -20.76 -10.99 -0.56
CA ARG A 197 -19.59 -11.87 -0.59
C ARG A 197 -19.66 -12.87 -1.76
N LYS A 198 -20.81 -13.54 -1.96
CA LYS A 198 -21.00 -14.47 -3.08
C LYS A 198 -20.86 -13.76 -4.43
N SER A 199 -21.48 -12.59 -4.57
CA SER A 199 -21.39 -11.77 -5.78
C SER A 199 -19.95 -11.34 -6.08
N ALA A 200 -19.20 -10.89 -5.05
CA ALA A 200 -17.80 -10.52 -5.20
C ALA A 200 -16.93 -11.69 -5.67
N LEU A 201 -17.13 -12.89 -5.12
CA LEU A 201 -16.36 -14.08 -5.52
C LEU A 201 -16.64 -14.50 -6.97
N VAL A 202 -17.87 -14.35 -7.46
CA VAL A 202 -18.22 -14.60 -8.88
C VAL A 202 -17.53 -13.58 -9.78
N GLU A 203 -17.58 -12.31 -9.42
CA GLU A 203 -16.90 -11.23 -10.16
C GLU A 203 -15.39 -11.42 -10.18
N MET A 204 -14.79 -11.80 -9.04
CA MET A 204 -13.39 -12.13 -8.94
C MET A 204 -12.99 -13.26 -9.90
N ALA A 205 -13.78 -14.34 -9.94
CA ALA A 205 -13.49 -15.46 -10.84
C ALA A 205 -13.45 -15.02 -12.31
N ALA A 206 -14.34 -14.10 -12.70
CA ALA A 206 -14.38 -13.56 -14.07
C ALA A 206 -13.22 -12.56 -14.36
N ALA A 207 -12.74 -11.82 -13.35
CA ALA A 207 -11.73 -10.78 -13.54
C ALA A 207 -10.29 -11.25 -13.33
N LYS A 208 -10.09 -12.34 -12.59
CA LYS A 208 -8.80 -12.81 -12.06
C LYS A 208 -7.69 -12.88 -13.11
N GLU A 209 -7.93 -13.56 -14.22
CA GLU A 209 -6.91 -13.75 -15.27
C GLU A 209 -6.43 -12.43 -15.84
N LYS A 210 -7.35 -11.52 -16.14
CA LYS A 210 -7.03 -10.19 -16.67
C LYS A 210 -6.21 -9.37 -15.67
N VAL A 211 -6.57 -9.41 -14.39
CA VAL A 211 -5.84 -8.68 -13.34
C VAL A 211 -4.43 -9.23 -13.18
N LEU A 212 -4.27 -10.56 -13.15
CA LEU A 212 -2.96 -11.21 -13.01
C LEU A 212 -2.08 -10.92 -14.23
N ALA A 213 -2.58 -11.02 -15.46
CA ALA A 213 -1.84 -10.67 -16.66
C ALA A 213 -1.38 -9.20 -16.65
N GLY A 214 -2.22 -8.29 -16.15
CA GLY A 214 -1.85 -6.88 -15.96
C GLY A 214 -0.71 -6.69 -14.94
N ARG A 215 -0.71 -7.43 -13.83
CA ARG A 215 0.37 -7.43 -12.84
C ARG A 215 1.68 -7.93 -13.43
N GLU A 216 1.66 -9.05 -14.15
CA GLU A 216 2.85 -9.59 -14.84
C GLU A 216 3.43 -8.61 -15.85
N ALA A 217 2.58 -7.93 -16.63
CA ALA A 217 3.04 -6.92 -17.59
C ALA A 217 3.75 -5.74 -16.89
N ARG A 218 3.24 -5.30 -15.72
CA ARG A 218 3.87 -4.25 -14.92
C ARG A 218 5.16 -4.73 -14.25
N ALA A 219 5.22 -5.98 -13.77
CA ALA A 219 6.44 -6.58 -13.23
C ALA A 219 7.58 -6.55 -14.27
N ARG A 220 7.29 -7.02 -15.49
CA ARG A 220 8.27 -6.96 -16.60
C ARG A 220 8.74 -5.54 -16.93
N LYS A 221 7.89 -4.52 -16.77
CA LYS A 221 8.30 -3.11 -16.95
C LYS A 221 9.19 -2.63 -15.83
N LEU A 222 8.88 -2.99 -14.59
CA LEU A 222 9.69 -2.64 -13.42
C LEU A 222 11.11 -3.22 -13.56
N ASP A 223 11.22 -4.50 -13.94
CA ASP A 223 12.51 -5.18 -14.11
C ASP A 223 13.34 -4.57 -15.25
N LYS A 224 12.72 -4.24 -16.40
CA LYS A 224 13.40 -3.55 -17.49
C LYS A 224 13.90 -2.16 -17.11
N GLY A 225 13.16 -1.43 -16.27
CA GLY A 225 13.59 -0.11 -15.78
C GLY A 225 14.79 -0.16 -14.84
N ARG A 226 15.06 -1.33 -14.25
CA ARG A 226 16.21 -1.59 -13.35
C ARG A 226 17.45 -2.08 -14.10
N ASP A 227 17.32 -2.53 -15.37
CA ASP A 227 18.44 -2.99 -16.17
C ASP A 227 19.21 -1.78 -16.72
N PRO A 228 20.46 -1.53 -16.25
CA PRO A 228 21.26 -0.39 -16.71
C PRO A 228 21.60 -0.47 -18.21
N LEU A 229 21.54 -1.65 -18.84
CA LEU A 229 21.78 -1.84 -20.26
C LEU A 229 20.54 -1.53 -21.13
N ALA A 230 19.33 -1.59 -20.58
CA ALA A 230 18.10 -1.28 -21.32
C ALA A 230 17.90 0.23 -21.54
N SER A 231 18.53 1.08 -20.72
CA SER A 231 18.42 2.55 -20.82
C SER A 231 19.31 3.17 -21.91
N THR A 232 20.25 2.43 -22.49
CA THR A 232 21.21 2.93 -23.48
C THR A 232 20.78 2.72 -24.95
N THR A 233 19.64 2.06 -25.22
CA THR A 233 19.20 1.71 -26.58
C THR A 233 18.15 2.64 -27.19
N SER A 234 17.80 3.75 -26.58
CA SER A 234 16.87 4.76 -27.13
C SER A 234 17.57 6.11 -27.36
N GLY A 235 18.68 6.08 -28.08
CA GLY A 235 19.23 7.28 -28.74
C GLY A 235 18.42 7.56 -30.02
N PRO A 236 18.06 8.82 -30.33
CA PRO A 236 17.36 9.13 -31.56
C PRO A 236 18.29 8.80 -32.76
N ALA A 237 17.77 8.05 -33.74
CA ALA A 237 18.43 7.84 -35.02
C ALA A 237 18.71 9.21 -35.67
N GLU A 238 19.96 9.57 -35.81
CA GLU A 238 20.39 10.70 -36.63
C GLU A 238 19.97 10.45 -38.10
N THR A 239 19.03 11.24 -38.58
CA THR A 239 18.74 11.33 -40.00
C THR A 239 19.92 12.01 -40.71
N PRO A 240 20.51 11.40 -41.77
CA PRO A 240 21.56 12.05 -42.51
C PRO A 240 21.01 13.27 -43.25
N ARG A 241 21.70 14.43 -43.10
CA ARG A 241 21.42 15.65 -43.86
C ARG A 241 21.72 15.43 -45.33
N PRO A 242 20.88 15.92 -46.26
CA PRO A 242 21.19 15.87 -47.66
C PRO A 242 22.34 16.88 -47.97
N THR A 243 23.36 16.42 -48.71
CA THR A 243 24.44 17.22 -49.28
C THR A 243 23.91 18.18 -50.36
N PRO A 244 24.32 19.46 -50.44
CA PRO A 244 23.93 20.34 -51.51
C PRO A 244 24.68 19.95 -52.80
N ALA A 245 23.91 19.84 -53.89
CA ALA A 245 24.44 19.66 -55.24
C ALA A 245 25.12 20.96 -55.75
N SER A 246 26.27 20.79 -56.34
CA SER A 246 27.02 21.81 -57.09
C SER A 246 26.40 22.07 -58.42
#